data_6e3a21391805be62cb13e9fa897bb188
#
_entry.id   6e3a21391805be62cb13e9fa897bb188
#
_cell.length_a   1.000
_cell.length_b   1.000
_cell.length_c   1.000
_cell.angle_alpha   90.00
_cell.angle_beta   90.00
_cell.angle_gamma   90.00
#
_symmetry.space_group_name_H-M   'P 1'
#
loop_
_entity.id
_entity.type
_entity.pdbx_description
1 polymer ?
#
loop_
_entity_poly.entity_id
_entity_poly.type
_entity_poly.pdbx_seq_one_letter_code
_entity_poly.pdbx_strand_id
1 'polypeptide(L)'
;MIPNIFHFVFGMAPDFGGKPFSLVHYLSVKSAVELNQPEAAIFHYQYEPTGEWWEKAKPLLTLKQVKAPESIMGNPLLHVAHKADIIRLQALQETGGVYLDLDTISVRPLTSLYHHEFIIGQELKAAFVPRNWRQKLKKQLGWTKENSVASTGLCNAVLLAQKNSRFINRWLE
;
A
#
# COMPACT_ATOMS: atom_id res chain seq x y z
N MET A 1 0.13 -8.33 -19.72
CA MET A 1 1.20 -7.46 -19.20
C MET A 1 0.58 -6.47 -18.23
N ILE A 2 1.23 -6.16 -17.11
CA ILE A 2 0.77 -5.17 -16.13
C ILE A 2 0.88 -3.78 -16.75
N PRO A 3 -0.20 -2.98 -16.79
CA PRO A 3 -0.15 -1.62 -17.31
C PRO A 3 0.64 -0.68 -16.40
N ASN A 4 1.28 0.34 -16.98
CA ASN A 4 2.02 1.36 -16.21
C ASN A 4 1.08 2.42 -15.62
N ILE A 5 0.10 1.96 -14.83
CA ILE A 5 -0.88 2.77 -14.12
C ILE A 5 -0.64 2.59 -12.63
N PHE A 6 -0.50 3.70 -11.89
CA PHE A 6 -0.28 3.66 -10.45
C PHE A 6 -1.54 4.04 -9.69
N HIS A 7 -1.79 3.35 -8.58
CA HIS A 7 -2.93 3.57 -7.71
C HIS A 7 -2.48 3.88 -6.28
N PHE A 8 -3.08 4.91 -5.72
CA PHE A 8 -2.94 5.31 -4.32
C PHE A 8 -4.33 5.41 -3.70
N VAL A 9 -4.47 5.05 -2.43
CA VAL A 9 -5.74 5.14 -1.69
C VAL A 9 -5.52 5.92 -0.41
N PHE A 10 -6.37 6.94 -0.17
CA PHE A 10 -6.32 7.75 1.05
C PHE A 10 -7.69 8.37 1.33
N GLY A 11 -7.89 8.88 2.57
CA GLY A 11 -9.11 9.62 2.89
C GLY A 11 -10.38 8.77 2.89
N MET A 12 -10.33 7.52 3.35
CA MET A 12 -11.50 6.65 3.49
C MET A 12 -12.34 6.96 4.73
N ALA A 13 -11.94 7.96 5.54
CA ALA A 13 -12.70 8.54 6.65
C ALA A 13 -12.42 10.05 6.73
N PRO A 14 -13.37 10.85 7.27
CA PRO A 14 -13.26 12.32 7.29
C PRO A 14 -12.13 12.85 8.16
N ASP A 15 -11.71 12.08 9.15
CA ASP A 15 -10.60 12.39 10.05
C ASP A 15 -9.25 11.83 9.56
N PHE A 16 -9.22 11.18 8.38
CA PHE A 16 -8.05 10.52 7.80
C PHE A 16 -7.41 9.46 8.72
N GLY A 17 -8.19 8.88 9.65
CA GLY A 17 -7.68 7.97 10.69
C GLY A 17 -6.74 8.68 11.67
N GLY A 18 -6.91 9.98 11.89
CA GLY A 18 -6.06 10.82 12.74
C GLY A 18 -4.69 11.20 12.13
N LYS A 19 -4.47 10.93 10.85
CA LYS A 19 -3.19 11.19 10.16
C LYS A 19 -3.42 12.03 8.91
N PRO A 20 -3.13 13.34 8.93
CA PRO A 20 -3.25 14.20 7.75
C PRO A 20 -2.26 13.77 6.65
N PHE A 21 -2.52 14.22 5.42
CA PHE A 21 -1.58 14.02 4.32
C PHE A 21 -0.25 14.73 4.64
N SER A 22 0.85 14.00 4.59
CA SER A 22 2.15 14.43 5.11
C SER A 22 3.25 14.41 4.05
N LEU A 23 4.44 14.90 4.43
CA LEU A 23 5.64 14.81 3.60
C LEU A 23 5.92 13.38 3.10
N VAL A 24 5.72 12.37 3.96
CA VAL A 24 5.97 10.97 3.57
C VAL A 24 5.05 10.56 2.43
N HIS A 25 3.76 10.91 2.50
CA HIS A 25 2.79 10.64 1.44
C HIS A 25 3.16 11.35 0.12
N TYR A 26 3.58 12.62 0.21
CA TYR A 26 4.08 13.35 -0.95
C TYR A 26 5.31 12.69 -1.59
N LEU A 27 6.29 12.29 -0.78
CA LEU A 27 7.50 11.63 -1.27
C LEU A 27 7.20 10.26 -1.89
N SER A 28 6.23 9.52 -1.34
CA SER A 28 5.74 8.27 -1.94
C SER A 28 5.24 8.51 -3.37
N VAL A 29 4.27 9.43 -3.53
CA VAL A 29 3.71 9.78 -4.84
C VAL A 29 4.81 10.28 -5.77
N LYS A 30 5.63 11.23 -5.33
CA LYS A 30 6.67 11.85 -6.15
C LYS A 30 7.68 10.81 -6.65
N SER A 31 8.20 9.96 -5.75
CA SER A 31 9.17 8.93 -6.14
C SER A 31 8.59 7.91 -7.13
N ALA A 32 7.33 7.53 -6.95
CA ALA A 32 6.65 6.61 -7.84
C ALA A 32 6.49 7.21 -9.25
N VAL A 33 6.02 8.45 -9.34
CA VAL A 33 5.78 9.15 -10.63
C VAL A 33 7.10 9.45 -11.35
N GLU A 34 8.09 10.01 -10.64
CA GLU A 34 9.37 10.39 -11.28
C GLU A 34 10.17 9.20 -11.79
N LEU A 35 10.19 8.09 -11.05
CA LEU A 35 10.97 6.92 -11.45
C LEU A 35 10.27 6.03 -12.47
N ASN A 36 8.95 5.93 -12.44
CA ASN A 36 8.22 4.99 -13.30
C ASN A 36 7.54 5.66 -14.50
N GLN A 37 7.42 7.00 -14.50
CA GLN A 37 6.77 7.79 -15.56
C GLN A 37 5.44 7.14 -16.02
N PRO A 38 4.47 6.95 -15.10
CA PRO A 38 3.25 6.20 -15.40
C PRO A 38 2.38 6.93 -16.43
N GLU A 39 1.58 6.17 -17.17
CA GLU A 39 0.53 6.70 -18.05
C GLU A 39 -0.53 7.45 -17.23
N ALA A 40 -0.80 6.98 -16.00
CA ALA A 40 -1.65 7.66 -15.03
C ALA A 40 -1.24 7.29 -13.60
N ALA A 41 -1.26 8.26 -12.69
CA ALA A 41 -1.15 8.07 -11.25
C ALA A 41 -2.49 8.43 -10.62
N ILE A 42 -3.31 7.42 -10.32
CA ILE A 42 -4.70 7.58 -9.88
C ILE A 42 -4.77 7.59 -8.36
N PHE A 43 -5.34 8.65 -7.81
CA PHE A 43 -5.53 8.82 -6.38
C PHE A 43 -7.00 8.61 -6.02
N HIS A 44 -7.30 7.51 -5.35
CA HIS A 44 -8.64 7.15 -4.90
C HIS A 44 -8.91 7.73 -3.52
N TYR A 45 -9.98 8.53 -3.38
CA TYR A 45 -10.33 9.16 -2.12
C TYR A 45 -11.85 9.28 -1.97
N GLN A 46 -12.35 9.26 -0.74
CA GLN A 46 -13.70 9.68 -0.40
C GLN A 46 -13.70 11.12 0.12
N TYR A 47 -12.77 11.44 1.00
CA TYR A 47 -12.54 12.77 1.55
C TYR A 47 -11.20 13.28 1.03
N GLU A 48 -11.23 14.41 0.33
CA GLU A 48 -10.02 14.98 -0.26
C GLU A 48 -9.11 15.54 0.84
N PRO A 49 -7.82 15.19 0.83
CA PRO A 49 -6.87 15.76 1.75
C PRO A 49 -6.69 17.27 1.56
N THR A 50 -6.08 17.93 2.55
CA THR A 50 -5.72 19.34 2.51
C THR A 50 -4.31 19.55 3.06
N GLY A 51 -3.75 20.75 2.87
CA GLY A 51 -2.47 21.15 3.42
C GLY A 51 -1.33 21.14 2.41
N GLU A 52 -0.19 21.67 2.83
CA GLU A 52 0.96 21.97 1.98
C GLU A 52 1.42 20.78 1.12
N TRP A 53 1.54 19.61 1.72
CA TRP A 53 2.06 18.41 1.03
C TRP A 53 1.05 17.85 0.05
N TRP A 54 -0.26 18.01 0.33
CA TRP A 54 -1.30 17.65 -0.61
C TRP A 54 -1.28 18.54 -1.86
N GLU A 55 -1.19 19.87 -1.68
CA GLU A 55 -1.12 20.80 -2.80
C GLU A 55 0.09 20.56 -3.71
N LYS A 56 1.19 20.04 -3.14
CA LYS A 56 2.38 19.63 -3.92
C LYS A 56 2.20 18.29 -4.63
N ALA A 57 1.43 17.36 -4.06
CA ALA A 57 1.18 16.04 -4.65
C ALA A 57 0.10 16.09 -5.74
N LYS A 58 -0.95 16.89 -5.51
CA LYS A 58 -2.15 16.95 -6.34
C LYS A 58 -1.89 17.14 -7.85
N PRO A 59 -0.96 18.00 -8.30
CA PRO A 59 -0.64 18.15 -9.73
C PRO A 59 -0.03 16.90 -10.39
N LEU A 60 0.48 15.95 -9.60
CA LEU A 60 1.07 14.70 -10.10
C LEU A 60 0.03 13.59 -10.27
N LEU A 61 -1.23 13.83 -9.90
CA LEU A 61 -2.25 12.79 -9.71
C LEU A 61 -3.48 13.02 -10.58
N THR A 62 -4.07 11.93 -11.02
CA THR A 62 -5.45 11.90 -11.53
C THR A 62 -6.38 11.57 -10.36
N LEU A 63 -7.26 12.49 -9.99
CA LEU A 63 -8.13 12.33 -8.84
C LEU A 63 -9.37 11.49 -9.19
N LYS A 64 -9.63 10.45 -8.39
CA LYS A 64 -10.82 9.60 -8.51
C LYS A 64 -11.55 9.54 -7.17
N GLN A 65 -12.63 10.30 -7.05
CA GLN A 65 -13.50 10.22 -5.87
C GLN A 65 -14.26 8.90 -5.88
N VAL A 66 -14.24 8.20 -4.74
CA VAL A 66 -14.88 6.90 -4.55
C VAL A 66 -15.72 6.90 -3.26
N LYS A 67 -16.71 6.04 -3.17
CA LYS A 67 -17.41 5.77 -1.91
C LYS A 67 -16.70 4.63 -1.21
N ALA A 68 -16.22 4.86 0.03
CA ALA A 68 -15.62 3.82 0.83
C ALA A 68 -16.62 2.71 1.14
N PRO A 69 -16.27 1.42 0.96
CA PRO A 69 -17.18 0.32 1.27
C PRO A 69 -17.48 0.27 2.78
N GLU A 70 -18.72 -0.02 3.12
CA GLU A 70 -19.17 -0.13 4.51
C GLU A 70 -19.16 -1.59 5.00
N SER A 71 -19.21 -2.54 4.06
CA SER A 71 -19.18 -3.97 4.35
C SER A 71 -18.55 -4.75 3.20
N ILE A 72 -18.12 -5.98 3.48
CA ILE A 72 -17.72 -6.99 2.50
C ILE A 72 -18.28 -8.35 2.91
N MET A 73 -18.88 -9.09 1.98
CA MET A 73 -19.48 -10.41 2.23
C MET A 73 -20.42 -10.41 3.46
N GLY A 74 -21.20 -9.34 3.65
CA GLY A 74 -22.10 -9.16 4.79
C GLY A 74 -21.44 -8.74 6.10
N ASN A 75 -20.11 -8.66 6.18
CA ASN A 75 -19.38 -8.23 7.37
C ASN A 75 -19.09 -6.73 7.33
N PRO A 76 -19.35 -5.96 8.41
CA PRO A 76 -19.10 -4.53 8.45
C PRO A 76 -17.59 -4.23 8.44
N LEU A 77 -17.19 -3.19 7.68
CA LEU A 77 -15.84 -2.69 7.61
C LEU A 77 -15.69 -1.47 8.55
N LEU A 78 -15.28 -1.72 9.78
CA LEU A 78 -15.15 -0.68 10.81
C LEU A 78 -13.83 0.08 10.70
N HIS A 79 -12.76 -0.57 10.27
CA HIS A 79 -11.43 0.03 10.22
C HIS A 79 -11.15 0.64 8.83
N VAL A 80 -10.61 1.86 8.83
CA VAL A 80 -10.28 2.63 7.61
C VAL A 80 -9.33 1.85 6.67
N ALA A 81 -8.35 1.12 7.24
CA ALA A 81 -7.41 0.34 6.45
C ALA A 81 -8.12 -0.78 5.67
N HIS A 82 -9.12 -1.46 6.27
CA HIS A 82 -9.87 -2.50 5.57
C HIS A 82 -10.69 -1.95 4.40
N LYS A 83 -11.19 -0.72 4.53
CA LYS A 83 -11.87 -0.02 3.42
C LYS A 83 -10.89 0.25 2.27
N ALA A 84 -9.67 0.69 2.60
CA ALA A 84 -8.61 0.90 1.61
C ALA A 84 -8.18 -0.42 0.95
N ASP A 85 -8.15 -1.55 1.70
CA ASP A 85 -7.84 -2.87 1.14
C ASP A 85 -8.81 -3.27 0.00
N ILE A 86 -10.10 -2.98 0.17
CA ILE A 86 -11.08 -3.28 -0.87
C ILE A 86 -10.90 -2.36 -2.09
N ILE A 87 -10.72 -1.05 -1.88
CA ILE A 87 -10.53 -0.09 -2.96
C ILE A 87 -9.29 -0.41 -3.80
N ARG A 88 -8.15 -0.79 -3.16
CA ARG A 88 -6.93 -1.16 -3.92
C ARG A 88 -7.13 -2.38 -4.80
N LEU A 89 -7.86 -3.39 -4.31
CA LEU A 89 -8.16 -4.59 -5.08
C LEU A 89 -9.13 -4.30 -6.24
N GLN A 90 -10.18 -3.50 -6.00
CA GLN A 90 -11.12 -3.09 -7.03
C GLN A 90 -10.44 -2.26 -8.13
N ALA A 91 -9.54 -1.33 -7.76
CA ALA A 91 -8.76 -0.55 -8.71
C ALA A 91 -7.90 -1.44 -9.61
N LEU A 92 -7.18 -2.40 -9.03
CA LEU A 92 -6.37 -3.36 -9.77
C LEU A 92 -7.21 -4.34 -10.61
N GLN A 93 -8.41 -4.71 -10.16
CA GLN A 93 -9.34 -5.52 -10.96
C GLN A 93 -9.81 -4.74 -12.19
N GLU A 94 -10.18 -3.46 -12.02
CA GLU A 94 -10.78 -2.61 -13.06
C GLU A 94 -9.78 -2.27 -14.17
N THR A 95 -8.56 -1.90 -13.82
CA THR A 95 -7.57 -1.38 -14.76
C THR A 95 -6.29 -2.21 -14.84
N GLY A 96 -5.97 -2.99 -13.82
CA GLY A 96 -4.61 -3.49 -13.58
C GLY A 96 -3.71 -2.37 -13.08
N GLY A 97 -2.39 -2.62 -13.05
CA GLY A 97 -1.40 -1.63 -12.69
C GLY A 97 -0.65 -1.94 -11.41
N VAL A 98 -0.15 -0.90 -10.78
CA VAL A 98 0.67 -0.93 -9.57
C VAL A 98 -0.07 -0.20 -8.45
N TYR A 99 -0.33 -0.87 -7.34
CA TYR A 99 -0.78 -0.24 -6.12
C TYR A 99 0.40 -0.06 -5.15
N LEU A 100 0.51 1.11 -4.58
CA LEU A 100 1.48 1.44 -3.54
C LEU A 100 0.78 2.08 -2.34
N ASP A 101 1.10 1.61 -1.12
CA ASP A 101 0.78 2.35 0.09
C ASP A 101 1.56 3.67 0.12
N LEU A 102 0.97 4.72 0.70
CA LEU A 102 1.55 6.07 0.73
C LEU A 102 2.73 6.24 1.71
N ASP A 103 3.17 5.18 2.35
CA ASP A 103 4.40 5.11 3.15
C ASP A 103 5.51 4.28 2.48
N THR A 104 5.33 3.95 1.20
CA THR A 104 6.36 3.30 0.37
C THR A 104 7.15 4.33 -0.44
N ILE A 105 8.43 4.12 -0.63
CA ILE A 105 9.30 4.96 -1.47
C ILE A 105 9.87 4.12 -2.62
N SER A 106 9.57 4.51 -3.84
CA SER A 106 10.19 3.89 -5.02
C SER A 106 11.66 4.30 -5.10
N VAL A 107 12.55 3.33 -5.29
CA VAL A 107 13.99 3.55 -5.41
C VAL A 107 14.55 3.12 -6.77
N ARG A 108 13.72 2.46 -7.57
CA ARG A 108 14.02 2.05 -8.96
C ARG A 108 12.73 1.84 -9.74
N PRO A 109 12.76 1.86 -11.08
CA PRO A 109 11.61 1.53 -11.91
C PRO A 109 11.13 0.08 -11.71
N LEU A 110 9.81 -0.13 -11.83
CA LEU A 110 9.17 -1.44 -11.68
C LEU A 110 8.91 -2.13 -13.03
N THR A 111 9.33 -1.55 -14.14
CA THR A 111 9.06 -2.01 -15.51
C THR A 111 9.51 -3.45 -15.76
N SER A 112 10.61 -3.88 -15.14
CA SER A 112 11.11 -5.26 -15.24
C SER A 112 10.13 -6.31 -14.68
N LEU A 113 9.15 -5.88 -13.90
CA LEU A 113 8.15 -6.75 -13.26
C LEU A 113 6.84 -6.86 -14.04
N TYR A 114 6.63 -6.04 -15.07
CA TYR A 114 5.33 -5.92 -15.76
C TYR A 114 4.95 -7.15 -16.62
N HIS A 115 5.87 -8.07 -16.83
CA HIS A 115 5.59 -9.33 -17.55
C HIS A 115 4.83 -10.37 -16.71
N HIS A 116 4.77 -10.20 -15.38
CA HIS A 116 4.03 -11.11 -14.50
C HIS A 116 2.52 -10.87 -14.56
N GLU A 117 1.71 -11.86 -14.13
CA GLU A 117 0.27 -11.72 -13.98
C GLU A 117 -0.08 -10.96 -12.69
N PHE A 118 0.63 -11.30 -11.60
CA PHE A 118 0.42 -10.73 -10.28
C PHE A 118 1.70 -10.79 -9.45
N ILE A 119 1.93 -9.74 -8.67
CA ILE A 119 3.03 -9.67 -7.69
C ILE A 119 2.49 -9.09 -6.40
N ILE A 120 2.92 -9.65 -5.28
CA ILE A 120 2.65 -9.15 -3.93
C ILE A 120 3.95 -9.02 -3.16
N GLY A 121 4.03 -7.99 -2.32
CA GLY A 121 5.17 -7.78 -1.44
C GLY A 121 5.32 -8.90 -0.41
N GLN A 122 6.55 -9.16 0.00
CA GLN A 122 6.86 -10.05 1.11
C GLN A 122 7.24 -9.23 2.34
N GLU A 123 6.56 -9.46 3.45
CA GLU A 123 6.91 -8.86 4.72
C GLU A 123 7.91 -9.76 5.46
N LEU A 124 9.11 -9.24 5.67
CA LEU A 124 10.10 -9.86 6.54
C LEU A 124 9.89 -9.32 7.95
N LYS A 125 9.42 -10.14 8.89
CA LYS A 125 9.46 -9.74 10.30
C LYS A 125 10.92 -9.54 10.69
N ALA A 126 11.25 -8.29 11.01
CA ALA A 126 12.58 -7.97 11.51
C ALA A 126 12.95 -8.90 12.67
N ALA A 127 14.14 -9.47 12.65
CA ALA A 127 14.67 -10.20 13.78
C ALA A 127 14.52 -9.34 15.03
N PHE A 128 14.13 -9.96 16.15
CA PHE A 128 13.93 -9.27 17.43
C PHE A 128 15.12 -8.34 17.75
N VAL A 129 14.89 -7.03 17.66
CA VAL A 129 15.86 -6.03 18.09
C VAL A 129 15.57 -5.67 19.53
N PRO A 130 16.47 -5.97 20.48
CA PRO A 130 16.25 -5.66 21.88
C PRO A 130 16.08 -4.15 22.08
N ARG A 131 14.92 -3.70 22.59
CA ARG A 131 14.61 -2.27 22.81
C ARG A 131 15.29 -1.68 24.05
N ASN A 132 15.73 -2.54 24.99
CA ASN A 132 16.37 -2.11 26.23
C ASN A 132 17.52 -3.05 26.65
N TRP A 133 18.36 -2.60 27.58
CA TRP A 133 19.52 -3.33 28.06
C TRP A 133 19.19 -4.69 28.71
N ARG A 134 18.02 -4.82 29.38
CA ARG A 134 17.59 -6.08 29.98
C ARG A 134 17.28 -7.15 28.95
N GLN A 135 16.64 -6.75 27.83
CA GLN A 135 16.40 -7.65 26.69
C GLN A 135 17.73 -8.02 25.98
N LYS A 136 18.66 -7.06 25.87
CA LYS A 136 20.01 -7.30 25.34
C LYS A 136 20.74 -8.34 26.19
N LEU A 137 20.69 -8.19 27.53
CA LEU A 137 21.30 -9.12 28.47
C LEU A 137 20.68 -10.52 28.40
N LYS A 138 19.35 -10.62 28.34
CA LYS A 138 18.64 -11.89 28.18
C LYS A 138 19.03 -12.61 26.88
N LYS A 139 19.18 -11.87 25.79
CA LYS A 139 19.65 -12.42 24.51
C LYS A 139 21.09 -12.94 24.64
N GLN A 140 21.96 -12.19 25.28
CA GLN A 140 23.36 -12.54 25.46
C GLN A 140 23.57 -13.76 26.38
N LEU A 141 22.66 -13.95 27.36
CA LEU A 141 22.65 -15.09 28.28
C LEU A 141 21.91 -16.32 27.73
N GLY A 142 21.41 -16.27 26.49
CA GLY A 142 20.68 -17.39 25.89
C GLY A 142 19.28 -17.64 26.50
N TRP A 143 18.76 -16.71 27.30
CA TRP A 143 17.45 -16.82 27.97
C TRP A 143 16.26 -16.44 27.09
N THR A 144 16.50 -15.99 25.89
CA THR A 144 15.48 -15.84 24.86
C THR A 144 15.68 -16.94 23.83
N LYS A 145 14.69 -17.82 23.66
CA LYS A 145 14.67 -18.71 22.51
C LYS A 145 14.65 -17.82 21.26
N GLU A 146 15.67 -17.89 20.44
CA GLU A 146 15.59 -17.39 19.08
C GLU A 146 14.55 -18.24 18.35
N ASN A 147 13.33 -17.77 18.28
CA ASN A 147 12.42 -18.27 17.26
C ASN A 147 12.94 -17.75 15.92
N SER A 148 13.94 -18.44 15.39
CA SER A 148 14.61 -18.13 14.14
C SER A 148 13.78 -18.46 12.89
N VAL A 149 12.51 -18.75 13.05
CA VAL A 149 11.60 -18.77 11.93
C VAL A 149 11.10 -17.35 11.73
N ALA A 150 11.78 -16.59 10.88
CA ALA A 150 11.23 -15.38 10.31
C ALA A 150 9.89 -15.79 9.66
N SER A 151 8.76 -15.54 10.34
CA SER A 151 7.46 -15.74 9.73
C SER A 151 7.35 -14.72 8.61
N THR A 152 7.58 -15.16 7.38
CA THR A 152 7.38 -14.36 6.19
C THR A 152 5.88 -14.24 5.96
N GLY A 153 5.35 -13.03 6.07
CA GLY A 153 3.98 -12.70 5.69
C GLY A 153 3.95 -12.19 4.25
N LEU A 154 2.77 -12.16 3.66
CA LEU A 154 2.50 -11.38 2.45
C LEU A 154 2.05 -9.99 2.90
N CYS A 155 2.53 -8.96 2.21
CA CYS A 155 2.21 -7.56 2.50
C CYS A 155 1.54 -6.92 1.28
N ASN A 156 0.33 -6.41 1.47
CA ASN A 156 -0.44 -5.78 0.40
C ASN A 156 -0.10 -4.29 0.19
N ALA A 157 0.96 -3.79 0.82
CA ALA A 157 1.44 -2.42 0.62
C ALA A 157 1.98 -2.16 -0.80
N VAL A 158 2.43 -3.23 -1.48
CA VAL A 158 2.89 -3.18 -2.87
C VAL A 158 2.24 -4.35 -3.62
N LEU A 159 1.37 -4.02 -4.58
CA LEU A 159 0.69 -4.98 -5.44
C LEU A 159 0.87 -4.57 -6.90
N LEU A 160 1.20 -5.53 -7.75
CA LEU A 160 1.19 -5.34 -9.19
C LEU A 160 0.27 -6.40 -9.79
N ALA A 161 -0.65 -6.01 -10.68
CA ALA A 161 -1.58 -6.93 -11.28
C ALA A 161 -1.92 -6.59 -12.73
N GLN A 162 -2.09 -7.59 -13.56
CA GLN A 162 -2.81 -7.42 -14.83
C GLN A 162 -4.28 -7.15 -14.54
N LYS A 163 -4.95 -6.42 -15.42
CA LYS A 163 -6.40 -6.25 -15.36
C LYS A 163 -7.09 -7.63 -15.31
N ASN A 164 -8.08 -7.77 -14.44
CA ASN A 164 -8.80 -9.04 -14.23
C ASN A 164 -7.88 -10.23 -13.88
N SER A 165 -6.75 -9.99 -13.19
CA SER A 165 -5.88 -11.04 -12.70
C SER A 165 -6.66 -12.09 -11.90
N ARG A 166 -6.38 -13.37 -12.13
CA ARG A 166 -7.04 -14.49 -11.45
C ARG A 166 -6.90 -14.39 -9.93
N PHE A 167 -5.74 -13.94 -9.45
CA PHE A 167 -5.49 -13.79 -8.02
C PHE A 167 -6.37 -12.69 -7.42
N ILE A 168 -6.46 -11.52 -8.07
CA ILE A 168 -7.30 -10.40 -7.59
C ILE A 168 -8.78 -10.81 -7.57
N ASN A 169 -9.27 -11.45 -8.64
CA ASN A 169 -10.65 -11.91 -8.71
C ASN A 169 -10.96 -12.89 -7.58
N ARG A 170 -10.07 -13.86 -7.34
CA ARG A 170 -10.24 -14.87 -6.28
C ARG A 170 -10.16 -14.26 -4.88
N TRP A 171 -9.44 -13.16 -4.72
CA TRP A 171 -9.33 -12.46 -3.43
C TRP A 171 -10.59 -11.66 -3.10
N LEU A 172 -11.32 -11.19 -4.11
CA LEU A 172 -12.57 -10.44 -3.96
C LEU A 172 -13.83 -11.33 -3.86
N GLU A 173 -13.74 -12.62 -4.19
CA GLU A 173 -14.77 -13.64 -3.98
C GLU A 173 -14.84 -14.10 -2.52
#